data_08bb0058b1fbd797fa12ee1646af4988
#
_entry.id   08bb0058b1fbd797fa12ee1646af4988
#
_cell.length_a   1.000
_cell.length_b   1.000
_cell.length_c   1.000
_cell.angle_alpha   90.00
_cell.angle_beta   90.00
_cell.angle_gamma   90.00
#
_symmetry.space_group_name_H-M   'P 1'
#
loop_
_entity.id
_entity.type
_entity.pdbx_description
1 polymer ?
#
loop_
_entity_poly.entity_id
_entity_poly.type
_entity_poly.pdbx_seq_one_letter_code
_entity_poly.pdbx_strand_id
1 'polypeptide(L)'
;GYMVLASAVHYSDRLKAAIDIVGISNFVTFLTNTQDYRRDLRRVEYGDERDPAMRAFLEEISPNNNVEKISVPMFVAQGENDPRVPVTEAEQIVESLRNAGKTVWYMNALNEGHGYRKKENRDLYQQAVILFLEQHL
;
A
#
# COMPACT_ATOMS: atom_id res chain seq x y z
N GLY A 1 6.18 1.26 -2.84
CA GLY A 1 4.98 1.41 -2.04
C GLY A 1 5.19 1.33 -0.54
N TYR A 2 5.75 0.24 -0.02
CA TYR A 2 5.94 0.12 1.44
C TYR A 2 6.69 1.31 2.06
N MET A 3 7.75 1.76 1.43
CA MET A 3 8.53 2.90 1.96
C MET A 3 7.71 4.19 2.02
N VAL A 4 6.77 4.38 1.09
CA VAL A 4 5.84 5.51 1.14
C VAL A 4 4.93 5.40 2.35
N LEU A 5 4.34 4.22 2.57
CA LEU A 5 3.46 3.97 3.71
C LEU A 5 4.22 4.10 5.03
N ALA A 6 5.42 3.55 5.13
CA ALA A 6 6.27 3.68 6.30
C ALA A 6 6.64 5.16 6.57
N SER A 7 6.95 5.92 5.53
CA SER A 7 7.22 7.35 5.66
C SER A 7 6.00 8.12 6.16
N ALA A 8 4.81 7.77 5.68
CA ALA A 8 3.56 8.37 6.16
C ALA A 8 3.31 8.04 7.65
N VAL A 9 3.64 6.81 8.08
CA VAL A 9 3.51 6.42 9.49
C VAL A 9 4.50 7.18 10.39
N HIS A 10 5.76 7.24 9.99
CA HIS A 10 6.82 7.76 10.86
C HIS A 10 7.09 9.26 10.71
N TYR A 11 6.76 9.85 9.57
CA TYR A 11 7.14 11.21 9.22
C TYR A 11 5.99 12.04 8.65
N SER A 12 4.75 11.77 9.04
CA SER A 12 3.58 12.53 8.57
C SER A 12 3.73 14.03 8.76
N ASP A 13 4.34 14.46 9.86
CA ASP A 13 4.56 15.87 10.17
C ASP A 13 5.49 16.57 9.17
N ARG A 14 6.25 15.83 8.37
CA ARG A 14 7.16 16.37 7.35
C ARG A 14 6.60 16.27 5.94
N LEU A 15 5.39 15.75 5.78
CA LEU A 15 4.73 15.53 4.48
C LEU A 15 3.45 16.32 4.42
N LYS A 16 3.01 16.70 3.23
CA LYS A 16 1.70 17.31 2.99
C LYS A 16 0.71 16.33 2.38
N ALA A 17 1.20 15.35 1.64
CA ALA A 17 0.41 14.30 1.02
C ALA A 17 1.33 13.14 0.68
N ALA A 18 0.77 11.96 0.44
CA ALA A 18 1.54 10.80 0.01
C ALA A 18 0.77 10.00 -1.05
N ILE A 19 1.52 9.43 -1.99
CA ILE A 19 0.98 8.61 -3.07
C ILE A 19 1.64 7.24 -2.98
N ASP A 20 0.85 6.23 -2.67
CA ASP A 20 1.27 4.84 -2.56
C ASP A 20 0.89 4.07 -3.83
N ILE A 21 1.88 3.56 -4.52
CA ILE A 21 1.68 2.72 -5.70
C ILE A 21 2.15 1.31 -5.35
N VAL A 22 1.23 0.36 -5.40
CA VAL A 22 1.46 -1.08 -5.20
C VAL A 22 2.19 -1.41 -3.89
N GLY A 23 1.86 -0.71 -2.81
CA GLY A 23 2.53 -0.87 -1.53
C GLY A 23 2.06 -2.07 -0.72
N ILE A 24 2.98 -2.63 0.05
CA ILE A 24 2.69 -3.64 1.05
C ILE A 24 2.20 -2.92 2.31
N SER A 25 0.96 -3.17 2.72
CA SER A 25 0.38 -2.54 3.91
C SER A 25 0.51 -3.38 5.17
N ASN A 26 0.61 -4.71 5.03
CA ASN A 26 0.84 -5.63 6.13
C ASN A 26 1.70 -6.80 5.63
N PHE A 27 2.89 -6.97 6.22
CA PHE A 27 3.82 -8.02 5.79
C PHE A 27 3.30 -9.42 6.03
N VAL A 28 2.52 -9.64 7.08
CA VAL A 28 1.98 -10.97 7.39
C VAL A 28 0.94 -11.37 6.35
N THR A 29 -0.01 -10.49 6.03
CA THR A 29 -1.01 -10.77 4.99
C THR A 29 -0.38 -10.85 3.61
N PHE A 30 0.64 -10.03 3.32
CA PHE A 30 1.39 -10.10 2.07
C PHE A 30 2.07 -11.47 1.90
N LEU A 31 2.82 -11.91 2.90
CA LEU A 31 3.53 -13.19 2.84
C LEU A 31 2.57 -14.39 2.76
N THR A 32 1.41 -14.28 3.41
CA THR A 32 0.38 -15.32 3.38
C THR A 32 -0.33 -15.39 2.03
N ASN A 33 -0.63 -14.24 1.40
CA ASN A 33 -1.49 -14.14 0.23
C ASN A 33 -0.74 -13.96 -1.11
N THR A 34 0.58 -13.77 -1.08
CA THR A 34 1.36 -13.69 -2.32
C THR A 34 1.35 -15.03 -3.07
N GLN A 35 1.64 -15.00 -4.37
CA GLN A 35 1.66 -16.21 -5.19
C GLN A 35 2.61 -17.26 -4.60
N ASP A 36 2.19 -18.53 -4.60
CA ASP A 36 2.93 -19.64 -3.95
C ASP A 36 4.38 -19.72 -4.40
N TYR A 37 4.64 -19.55 -5.71
CA TYR A 37 6.00 -19.64 -6.27
C TYR A 37 6.90 -18.48 -5.80
N ARG A 38 6.35 -17.42 -5.21
CA ARG A 38 7.11 -16.27 -4.70
C ARG A 38 7.26 -16.28 -3.18
N ARG A 39 6.49 -17.10 -2.49
CA ARG A 39 6.37 -17.01 -1.02
C ARG A 39 7.69 -17.26 -0.31
N ASP A 40 8.39 -18.34 -0.65
CA ASP A 40 9.67 -18.67 0.00
C ASP A 40 10.74 -17.63 -0.33
N LEU A 41 10.75 -17.11 -1.55
CA LEU A 41 11.65 -16.03 -1.93
C LEU A 41 11.41 -14.78 -1.07
N ARG A 42 10.14 -14.43 -0.85
CA ARG A 42 9.79 -13.28 -0.04
C ARG A 42 10.09 -13.47 1.44
N ARG A 43 9.97 -14.70 1.94
CA ARG A 43 10.35 -15.03 3.32
C ARG A 43 11.85 -14.83 3.57
N VAL A 44 12.69 -15.18 2.61
CA VAL A 44 14.14 -14.93 2.68
C VAL A 44 14.43 -13.43 2.68
N GLU A 45 13.68 -12.65 1.90
CA GLU A 45 13.89 -11.21 1.76
C GLU A 45 13.38 -10.41 2.97
N TYR A 46 12.19 -10.73 3.46
CA TYR A 46 11.50 -9.90 4.48
C TYR A 46 11.45 -10.54 5.87
N GLY A 47 11.60 -11.83 5.97
CA GLY A 47 11.41 -12.60 7.17
C GLY A 47 10.28 -13.62 7.03
N ASP A 48 10.27 -14.60 7.91
CA ASP A 48 9.32 -15.72 7.88
C ASP A 48 8.22 -15.49 8.92
N GLU A 49 7.00 -15.25 8.44
CA GLU A 49 5.82 -14.99 9.29
C GLU A 49 5.40 -16.22 10.11
N ARG A 50 5.95 -17.39 9.82
CA ARG A 50 5.69 -18.61 10.58
C ARG A 50 6.48 -18.66 11.88
N ASP A 51 7.58 -17.92 11.97
CA ASP A 51 8.33 -17.76 13.21
C ASP A 51 7.63 -16.72 14.09
N PRO A 52 7.22 -17.08 15.33
CA PRO A 52 6.44 -16.17 16.19
C PRO A 52 7.13 -14.83 16.47
N ALA A 53 8.43 -14.82 16.70
CA ALA A 53 9.17 -13.59 16.97
C ALA A 53 9.24 -12.69 15.73
N MET A 54 9.49 -13.30 14.57
CA MET A 54 9.51 -12.56 13.30
C MET A 54 8.12 -12.06 12.93
N ARG A 55 7.08 -12.87 13.17
CA ARG A 55 5.70 -12.45 12.94
C ARG A 55 5.36 -11.20 13.75
N ALA A 56 5.72 -11.18 15.03
CA ALA A 56 5.47 -10.03 15.90
C ALA A 56 6.17 -8.76 15.37
N PHE A 57 7.40 -8.89 14.91
CA PHE A 57 8.14 -7.79 14.30
C PHE A 57 7.47 -7.31 13.01
N LEU A 58 7.07 -8.23 12.14
CA LEU A 58 6.41 -7.89 10.87
C LEU A 58 5.06 -7.18 11.12
N GLU A 59 4.31 -7.61 12.14
CA GLU A 59 3.08 -6.91 12.52
C GLU A 59 3.37 -5.48 13.02
N GLU A 60 4.41 -5.32 13.82
CA GLU A 60 4.80 -4.01 14.36
C GLU A 60 5.17 -3.01 13.28
N ILE A 61 5.91 -3.44 12.24
CA ILE A 61 6.34 -2.54 11.17
C ILE A 61 5.33 -2.39 10.04
N SER A 62 4.18 -3.07 10.11
CA SER A 62 3.17 -3.02 9.06
C SER A 62 2.35 -1.73 9.14
N PRO A 63 2.31 -0.92 8.07
CA PRO A 63 1.59 0.36 8.08
C PRO A 63 0.11 0.22 8.42
N ASN A 64 -0.53 -0.89 8.02
CA ASN A 64 -1.94 -1.13 8.29
C ASN A 64 -2.27 -1.19 9.78
N ASN A 65 -1.30 -1.55 10.61
CA ASN A 65 -1.44 -1.59 12.07
C ASN A 65 -1.06 -0.27 12.74
N ASN A 66 -0.68 0.73 11.98
CA ASN A 66 -0.19 2.03 12.46
C ASN A 66 -0.90 3.21 11.77
N VAL A 67 -2.11 3.01 11.24
CA VAL A 67 -2.83 4.05 10.48
C VAL A 67 -3.16 5.28 11.32
N GLU A 68 -3.27 5.14 12.63
CA GLU A 68 -3.51 6.27 13.53
C GLU A 68 -2.39 7.31 13.49
N LYS A 69 -1.19 6.89 13.09
CA LYS A 69 -0.02 7.77 12.94
C LYS A 69 0.01 8.52 11.61
N ILE A 70 -0.80 8.09 10.65
CA ILE A 70 -0.87 8.74 9.33
C ILE A 70 -1.81 9.93 9.44
N SER A 71 -1.27 11.14 9.33
CA SER A 71 -2.04 12.39 9.40
C SER A 71 -2.17 13.12 8.07
N VAL A 72 -1.52 12.61 7.01
CA VAL A 72 -1.55 13.24 5.69
C VAL A 72 -2.59 12.57 4.79
N PRO A 73 -3.16 13.31 3.82
CA PRO A 73 -3.97 12.71 2.78
C PRO A 73 -3.18 11.67 1.98
N MET A 74 -3.85 10.57 1.66
CA MET A 74 -3.24 9.45 0.95
C MET A 74 -3.94 9.21 -0.39
N PHE A 75 -3.17 8.92 -1.42
CA PHE A 75 -3.65 8.38 -2.69
C PHE A 75 -3.06 6.98 -2.86
N VAL A 76 -3.93 5.97 -2.96
CA VAL A 76 -3.52 4.57 -3.12
C VAL A 76 -3.86 4.10 -4.52
N ALA A 77 -2.86 3.62 -5.26
CA ALA A 77 -3.03 3.10 -6.62
C ALA A 77 -2.63 1.63 -6.69
N GLN A 78 -3.45 0.81 -7.34
CA GLN A 78 -3.28 -0.63 -7.40
C GLN A 78 -3.82 -1.19 -8.71
N GLY A 79 -3.30 -2.36 -9.12
CA GLY A 79 -3.86 -3.18 -10.19
C GLY A 79 -4.54 -4.42 -9.62
N GLU A 80 -5.76 -4.70 -10.07
CA GLU A 80 -6.56 -5.83 -9.59
C GLU A 80 -5.87 -7.17 -9.76
N ASN A 81 -5.10 -7.33 -10.84
CA ASN A 81 -4.44 -8.58 -11.21
C ASN A 81 -2.95 -8.59 -10.88
N ASP A 82 -2.52 -7.82 -9.90
CA ASP A 82 -1.12 -7.74 -9.51
C ASP A 82 -0.64 -9.09 -8.94
N PRO A 83 0.34 -9.75 -9.61
CA PRO A 83 0.85 -11.05 -9.15
C PRO A 83 1.91 -10.93 -8.06
N ARG A 84 2.44 -9.74 -7.82
CA ARG A 84 3.52 -9.50 -6.86
C ARG A 84 3.00 -9.04 -5.52
N VAL A 85 2.08 -8.05 -5.53
CA VAL A 85 1.45 -7.50 -4.34
C VAL A 85 -0.04 -7.68 -4.52
N PRO A 86 -0.68 -8.57 -3.75
CA PRO A 86 -2.11 -8.81 -3.88
C PRO A 86 -2.93 -7.53 -3.69
N VAL A 87 -4.02 -7.39 -4.44
CA VAL A 87 -4.92 -6.23 -4.35
C VAL A 87 -5.44 -6.02 -2.92
N THR A 88 -5.53 -7.09 -2.14
CA THR A 88 -5.95 -7.03 -0.73
C THR A 88 -5.05 -6.14 0.13
N GLU A 89 -3.77 -5.96 -0.25
CA GLU A 89 -2.88 -5.04 0.46
C GLU A 89 -3.35 -3.59 0.33
N ALA A 90 -3.79 -3.19 -0.86
CA ALA A 90 -4.35 -1.86 -1.08
C ALA A 90 -5.72 -1.72 -0.41
N GLU A 91 -6.58 -2.72 -0.57
CA GLU A 91 -7.94 -2.68 -0.03
C GLU A 91 -7.93 -2.53 1.50
N GLN A 92 -7.07 -3.27 2.20
CA GLN A 92 -7.04 -3.21 3.66
C GLN A 92 -6.51 -1.87 4.18
N ILE A 93 -5.49 -1.26 3.56
CA ILE A 93 -5.01 0.05 4.02
C ILE A 93 -6.03 1.15 3.74
N VAL A 94 -6.72 1.08 2.60
CA VAL A 94 -7.79 2.02 2.25
C VAL A 94 -8.92 1.92 3.26
N GLU A 95 -9.37 0.72 3.59
CA GLU A 95 -10.43 0.50 4.58
C GLU A 95 -10.01 1.00 5.96
N SER A 96 -8.79 0.67 6.40
CA SER A 96 -8.29 1.09 7.70
C SER A 96 -8.18 2.62 7.80
N LEU A 97 -7.73 3.29 6.74
CA LEU A 97 -7.65 4.75 6.70
C LEU A 97 -9.05 5.38 6.74
N ARG A 98 -10.01 4.84 5.98
CA ARG A 98 -11.40 5.32 6.00
C ARG A 98 -12.04 5.14 7.37
N ASN A 99 -11.86 4.00 8.00
CA ASN A 99 -12.39 3.71 9.33
C ASN A 99 -11.77 4.62 10.40
N ALA A 100 -10.54 5.06 10.20
CA ALA A 100 -9.86 6.01 11.09
C ALA A 100 -10.22 7.49 10.79
N GLY A 101 -11.12 7.75 9.85
CA GLY A 101 -11.52 9.10 9.47
C GLY A 101 -10.47 9.86 8.67
N LYS A 102 -9.51 9.16 8.07
CA LYS A 102 -8.44 9.77 7.28
C LYS A 102 -8.89 10.01 5.83
N THR A 103 -8.30 11.02 5.18
CA THR A 103 -8.54 11.27 3.75
C THR A 103 -7.75 10.26 2.92
N VAL A 104 -8.45 9.50 2.11
CA VAL A 104 -7.83 8.53 1.19
C VAL A 104 -8.57 8.49 -0.14
N TRP A 105 -7.80 8.57 -1.24
CA TRP A 105 -8.28 8.32 -2.59
C TRP A 105 -7.75 6.97 -3.03
N TYR A 106 -8.59 6.19 -3.70
CA TYR A 106 -8.22 4.85 -4.14
C TYR A 106 -8.51 4.69 -5.63
N MET A 107 -7.49 4.28 -6.38
CA MET A 107 -7.63 3.91 -7.79
C MET A 107 -7.18 2.47 -7.98
N ASN A 108 -8.12 1.59 -8.30
CA ASN A 108 -7.85 0.21 -8.65
C ASN A 108 -8.20 -0.02 -10.12
N ALA A 109 -7.18 -0.31 -10.93
CA ALA A 109 -7.40 -0.60 -12.35
C ALA A 109 -7.66 -2.10 -12.52
N LEU A 110 -8.88 -2.44 -12.95
CA LEU A 110 -9.36 -3.83 -13.04
C LEU A 110 -8.64 -4.65 -14.12
N ASN A 111 -7.99 -4.01 -15.07
CA ASN A 111 -7.30 -4.63 -16.19
C ASN A 111 -5.77 -4.43 -16.13
N GLU A 112 -5.23 -4.15 -14.95
CA GLU A 112 -3.79 -3.97 -14.74
C GLU A 112 -3.23 -4.93 -13.70
N GLY A 113 -1.91 -5.14 -13.79
CA GLY A 113 -1.14 -5.90 -12.83
C GLY A 113 -0.30 -5.00 -11.93
N HIS A 114 1.00 -5.27 -11.87
CA HIS A 114 1.93 -4.51 -11.03
C HIS A 114 2.35 -3.21 -11.74
N GLY A 115 1.57 -2.18 -11.50
CA GLY A 115 1.73 -0.88 -12.14
C GLY A 115 0.85 -0.73 -13.40
N TYR A 116 0.65 0.50 -13.82
CA TYR A 116 -0.23 0.82 -14.96
C TYR A 116 0.57 0.88 -16.26
N ARG A 117 0.34 -0.09 -17.14
CA ARG A 117 1.02 -0.20 -18.44
C ARG A 117 0.17 0.32 -19.60
N LYS A 118 -1.16 0.23 -19.46
CA LYS A 118 -2.09 0.69 -20.51
C LYS A 118 -2.16 2.21 -20.50
N LYS A 119 -2.12 2.81 -21.70
CA LYS A 119 -2.07 4.26 -21.84
C LYS A 119 -3.25 4.95 -21.17
N GLU A 120 -4.46 4.46 -21.41
CA GLU A 120 -5.67 5.03 -20.81
C GLU A 120 -5.65 5.03 -19.29
N ASN A 121 -5.10 3.99 -18.67
CA ASN A 121 -4.98 3.91 -17.21
C ASN A 121 -3.91 4.85 -16.68
N ARG A 122 -2.77 4.97 -17.40
CA ARG A 122 -1.72 5.93 -17.00
C ARG A 122 -2.21 7.36 -17.13
N ASP A 123 -2.94 7.68 -18.16
CA ASP A 123 -3.47 9.03 -18.39
C ASP A 123 -4.46 9.39 -17.29
N LEU A 124 -5.37 8.49 -16.96
CA LEU A 124 -6.32 8.69 -15.87
C LEU A 124 -5.62 8.82 -14.52
N TYR A 125 -4.64 7.97 -14.26
CA TYR A 125 -3.83 8.03 -13.04
C TYR A 125 -3.15 9.38 -12.89
N GLN A 126 -2.52 9.88 -13.96
CA GLN A 126 -1.84 11.18 -13.92
C GLN A 126 -2.80 12.33 -13.67
N GLN A 127 -3.98 12.32 -14.28
CA GLN A 127 -5.01 13.32 -14.02
C GLN A 127 -5.51 13.25 -12.59
N ALA A 128 -5.72 12.05 -12.05
CA ALA A 128 -6.15 11.87 -10.66
C ALA A 128 -5.09 12.36 -9.69
N VAL A 129 -3.81 12.10 -9.94
CA VAL A 129 -2.70 12.60 -9.13
C VAL A 129 -2.66 14.13 -9.12
N ILE A 130 -2.83 14.76 -10.29
CA ILE A 130 -2.85 16.23 -10.37
C ILE A 130 -3.99 16.79 -9.53
N LEU A 131 -5.20 16.25 -9.68
CA LEU A 131 -6.35 16.68 -8.89
C LEU A 131 -6.12 16.50 -7.38
N PHE A 132 -5.57 15.36 -7.00
CA PHE A 132 -5.25 15.07 -5.61
C PHE A 132 -4.25 16.08 -5.04
N LEU A 133 -3.19 16.34 -5.76
CA LEU A 133 -2.17 17.30 -5.33
C LEU A 133 -2.69 18.73 -5.30
N GLU A 134 -3.49 19.14 -6.29
CA GLU A 134 -4.12 20.48 -6.28
C GLU A 134 -5.00 20.67 -5.04
N GLN A 135 -5.71 19.63 -4.62
CA GLN A 135 -6.60 19.71 -3.47
C GLN A 135 -5.85 19.73 -2.13
N HIS A 136 -4.68 19.07 -2.05
CA HIS A 136 -4.03 18.78 -0.77
C HIS A 136 -2.65 19.45 -0.58
N LEU A 137 -2.10 20.10 -1.60
CA LEU A 137 -0.85 20.88 -1.47
C LEU A 137 -1.14 22.40 -1.23
#